data_407f08391f00b538e6d67895c5990a72
#
_entry.id   407f08391f00b538e6d67895c5990a72
#
_cell.length_a   1.000
_cell.length_b   1.000
_cell.length_c   1.000
_cell.angle_alpha   90.00
_cell.angle_beta   90.00
_cell.angle_gamma   90.00
#
_symmetry.space_group_name_H-M   'P 1'
#
loop_
_entity.id
_entity.type
_entity.pdbx_description
1 polymer ?
#
loop_
_entity_poly.entity_id
_entity_poly.type
_entity_poly.pdbx_seq_one_letter_code
_entity_poly.pdbx_strand_id
1 'polypeptide(L)'
;MKVRNILFLVLASLLLCTAVSAAEYTDVSDTHWAYKQIDYLSAEITGYPDGSYKPEKSVSRAEFLTLFARIAFPDEWKRVEGEEWWKSAYEVCTAHDLLNNITGSRSEAMPRGEIAALLERFCSGWGGVHERADAAEQYVINWKEQRMEFPEWQPLFSDAAEYWSSVLISANQGLLTGYPDGSFKPGKGVTRAEAAAILARLKAQLVLREKKGCEYVCTVGEYWLMQYADSGSVGLALYEPLTGKLVQTVGLWKAAQGVSGYAAFDRLLSGSDGIYVWGRTGLYKRSGNTLEQIVAEPVLDFCWYDDNTLYYLSWDDTKQIPAYYCSAAYFPCASSVMKLENPGQNAVRTILAERDESSPMQNLTDIYVEYGTLYAAGSYCMGIGDLHAALYEVKDGKLTALFGEY
;
A
#
# COMPACT_ATOMS: atom_id res chain seq x y z
N MET A 1 -61.75 -9.19 -8.82
CA MET A 1 -60.92 -10.41 -8.59
C MET A 1 -59.77 -10.61 -9.60
N LYS A 2 -59.27 -9.58 -10.30
CA LYS A 2 -58.18 -9.72 -11.31
C LYS A 2 -56.91 -8.95 -11.01
N VAL A 3 -56.85 -8.16 -9.97
CA VAL A 3 -55.64 -7.34 -9.62
C VAL A 3 -54.71 -8.06 -8.64
N ARG A 4 -55.21 -9.06 -7.90
CA ARG A 4 -54.47 -9.77 -6.85
C ARG A 4 -53.52 -10.85 -7.41
N ASN A 5 -53.73 -11.34 -8.65
CA ASN A 5 -52.91 -12.36 -9.29
C ASN A 5 -51.73 -11.79 -10.08
N ILE A 6 -51.78 -10.48 -10.44
CA ILE A 6 -50.68 -9.82 -11.15
C ILE A 6 -49.58 -9.42 -10.15
N LEU A 7 -49.93 -9.12 -8.92
CA LEU A 7 -48.94 -8.77 -7.87
C LEU A 7 -48.11 -9.97 -7.41
N PHE A 8 -48.67 -11.20 -7.48
CA PHE A 8 -47.96 -12.42 -7.13
C PHE A 8 -47.00 -12.88 -8.23
N LEU A 9 -47.24 -12.57 -9.47
CA LEU A 9 -46.34 -12.88 -10.59
C LEU A 9 -45.17 -11.91 -10.69
N VAL A 10 -45.32 -10.67 -10.28
CA VAL A 10 -44.23 -9.69 -10.23
C VAL A 10 -43.34 -9.91 -9.01
N LEU A 11 -43.90 -10.41 -7.88
CA LEU A 11 -43.07 -10.77 -6.71
C LEU A 11 -42.30 -12.10 -6.92
N ALA A 12 -42.82 -13.00 -7.72
CA ALA A 12 -42.12 -14.27 -8.04
C ALA A 12 -40.97 -14.09 -9.07
N SER A 13 -41.00 -13.04 -9.89
CA SER A 13 -39.92 -12.71 -10.83
C SER A 13 -38.77 -11.92 -10.19
N LEU A 14 -38.93 -11.38 -8.98
CA LEU A 14 -37.92 -10.67 -8.24
C LEU A 14 -37.09 -11.55 -7.28
N LEU A 15 -37.41 -12.85 -7.20
CA LEU A 15 -36.71 -13.82 -6.34
C LEU A 15 -35.90 -14.88 -7.11
N LEU A 16 -35.78 -14.72 -8.43
CA LEU A 16 -34.74 -15.41 -9.19
C LEU A 16 -33.48 -14.54 -9.24
N CYS A 17 -32.97 -14.19 -8.06
CA CYS A 17 -31.54 -14.02 -7.88
C CYS A 17 -30.98 -15.43 -8.07
N THR A 18 -30.66 -15.79 -9.32
CA THR A 18 -29.82 -16.94 -9.59
C THR A 18 -28.53 -16.69 -8.83
N ALA A 19 -28.36 -17.39 -7.72
CA ALA A 19 -27.04 -17.63 -7.20
C ALA A 19 -26.25 -18.13 -8.40
N VAL A 20 -25.30 -17.34 -8.90
CA VAL A 20 -24.30 -17.81 -9.84
C VAL A 20 -23.57 -18.87 -9.06
N SER A 21 -23.90 -20.13 -9.36
CA SER A 21 -23.21 -21.27 -8.78
C SER A 21 -21.74 -21.09 -9.15
N ALA A 22 -20.87 -21.02 -8.14
CA ALA A 22 -19.45 -21.04 -8.37
C ALA A 22 -19.13 -22.17 -9.33
N ALA A 23 -18.36 -21.90 -10.37
CA ALA A 23 -18.00 -22.94 -11.34
C ALA A 23 -17.15 -23.97 -10.60
N GLU A 24 -17.73 -25.14 -10.29
CA GLU A 24 -17.01 -26.25 -9.68
C GLU A 24 -16.11 -26.87 -10.75
N TYR A 25 -14.83 -26.49 -10.70
CA TYR A 25 -13.82 -27.14 -11.53
C TYR A 25 -13.42 -28.48 -10.90
N THR A 26 -13.31 -29.51 -11.72
CA THR A 26 -13.04 -30.88 -11.26
C THR A 26 -11.67 -31.07 -10.60
N ASP A 27 -10.73 -30.15 -10.87
CA ASP A 27 -9.34 -30.19 -10.42
C ASP A 27 -8.98 -29.06 -9.44
N VAL A 28 -9.96 -28.31 -8.91
CA VAL A 28 -9.77 -27.26 -7.91
C VAL A 28 -10.69 -27.54 -6.71
N SER A 29 -10.13 -28.17 -5.66
CA SER A 29 -10.88 -28.40 -4.43
C SER A 29 -11.06 -27.11 -3.63
N ASP A 30 -12.02 -27.09 -2.72
CA ASP A 30 -12.25 -25.99 -1.78
C ASP A 30 -11.06 -25.74 -0.83
N THR A 31 -10.18 -26.73 -0.67
CA THR A 31 -8.93 -26.62 0.09
C THR A 31 -7.74 -26.13 -0.76
N HIS A 32 -7.91 -25.97 -2.06
CA HIS A 32 -6.85 -25.43 -2.92
C HIS A 32 -6.58 -23.97 -2.57
N TRP A 33 -5.31 -23.60 -2.45
CA TRP A 33 -4.89 -22.27 -1.98
C TRP A 33 -5.48 -21.10 -2.79
N ALA A 34 -5.75 -21.29 -4.09
CA ALA A 34 -6.34 -20.27 -4.97
C ALA A 34 -7.85 -20.44 -5.17
N TYR A 35 -8.52 -21.34 -4.45
CA TYR A 35 -9.95 -21.62 -4.65
C TYR A 35 -10.79 -20.34 -4.55
N LYS A 36 -10.64 -19.56 -3.48
CA LYS A 36 -11.40 -18.33 -3.26
C LYS A 36 -11.19 -17.28 -4.36
N GLN A 37 -9.99 -17.19 -4.89
CA GLN A 37 -9.63 -16.25 -5.97
C GLN A 37 -10.20 -16.69 -7.32
N ILE A 38 -10.14 -17.98 -7.60
CA ILE A 38 -10.74 -18.57 -8.81
C ILE A 38 -12.27 -18.42 -8.78
N ASP A 39 -12.88 -18.70 -7.64
CA ASP A 39 -14.32 -18.52 -7.42
C ASP A 39 -14.75 -17.06 -7.58
N TYR A 40 -14.01 -16.13 -6.97
CA TYR A 40 -14.25 -14.68 -7.07
C TYR A 40 -14.20 -14.16 -8.53
N LEU A 41 -13.40 -14.80 -9.37
CA LEU A 41 -13.25 -14.45 -10.79
C LEU A 41 -14.14 -15.31 -11.72
N SER A 42 -15.07 -16.09 -11.21
CA SER A 42 -15.87 -17.04 -12.01
C SER A 42 -16.64 -16.40 -13.16
N ALA A 43 -16.92 -15.11 -13.10
CA ALA A 43 -17.55 -14.36 -14.19
C ALA A 43 -16.57 -13.97 -15.32
N GLU A 44 -15.28 -13.80 -15.01
CA GLU A 44 -14.24 -13.36 -15.95
C GLU A 44 -13.40 -14.51 -16.51
N ILE A 45 -13.28 -15.60 -15.75
CA ILE A 45 -12.47 -16.76 -16.14
C ILE A 45 -13.34 -17.93 -16.58
N THR A 46 -12.80 -18.74 -17.46
CA THR A 46 -13.45 -19.98 -17.91
C THR A 46 -12.48 -21.15 -17.77
N GLY A 47 -13.02 -22.31 -17.40
CA GLY A 47 -12.28 -23.57 -17.45
C GLY A 47 -12.20 -24.14 -18.88
N TYR A 48 -11.72 -25.36 -18.94
CA TYR A 48 -11.65 -26.14 -20.18
C TYR A 48 -12.94 -26.91 -20.40
N PRO A 49 -13.21 -27.35 -21.67
CA PRO A 49 -14.41 -28.12 -21.98
C PRO A 49 -14.55 -29.43 -21.20
N ASP A 50 -13.45 -29.96 -20.66
CA ASP A 50 -13.41 -31.15 -19.81
C ASP A 50 -13.84 -30.90 -18.36
N GLY A 51 -14.23 -29.66 -18.04
CA GLY A 51 -14.60 -29.24 -16.69
C GLY A 51 -13.41 -28.92 -15.77
N SER A 52 -12.18 -28.97 -16.28
CA SER A 52 -10.97 -28.63 -15.50
C SER A 52 -10.64 -27.15 -15.57
N TYR A 53 -9.93 -26.63 -14.54
CA TYR A 53 -9.31 -25.30 -14.54
C TYR A 53 -7.84 -25.34 -14.95
N LYS A 54 -7.14 -26.41 -14.61
CA LYS A 54 -5.69 -26.63 -14.80
C LYS A 54 -4.86 -25.57 -14.04
N PRO A 55 -4.98 -25.49 -12.72
CA PRO A 55 -4.38 -24.43 -11.89
C PRO A 55 -2.86 -24.31 -12.06
N GLU A 56 -2.17 -25.43 -12.24
CA GLU A 56 -0.70 -25.48 -12.39
C GLU A 56 -0.20 -25.23 -13.82
N LYS A 57 -1.10 -25.15 -14.80
CA LYS A 57 -0.72 -24.84 -16.18
C LYS A 57 -0.29 -23.38 -16.29
N SER A 58 0.86 -23.12 -16.94
CA SER A 58 1.29 -21.76 -17.24
C SER A 58 0.29 -21.04 -18.11
N VAL A 59 0.04 -19.77 -17.82
CA VAL A 59 -0.80 -18.87 -18.63
C VAL A 59 0.07 -18.18 -19.67
N SER A 60 -0.39 -18.14 -20.91
CA SER A 60 0.29 -17.40 -21.98
C SER A 60 0.09 -15.88 -21.84
N ARG A 61 0.93 -15.09 -22.51
CA ARG A 61 0.75 -13.63 -22.56
C ARG A 61 -0.63 -13.24 -23.07
N ALA A 62 -1.12 -13.90 -24.13
CA ALA A 62 -2.45 -13.64 -24.67
C ALA A 62 -3.57 -13.94 -23.66
N GLU A 63 -3.47 -15.07 -22.93
CA GLU A 63 -4.44 -15.43 -21.90
C GLU A 63 -4.43 -14.43 -20.74
N PHE A 64 -3.23 -14.07 -20.23
CA PHE A 64 -3.12 -13.12 -19.11
C PHE A 64 -3.65 -11.74 -19.47
N LEU A 65 -3.20 -11.18 -20.61
CA LEU A 65 -3.64 -9.85 -21.06
C LEU A 65 -5.14 -9.80 -21.35
N THR A 66 -5.73 -10.91 -21.85
CA THR A 66 -7.19 -10.97 -22.07
C THR A 66 -7.95 -10.93 -20.75
N LEU A 67 -7.51 -11.68 -19.73
CA LEU A 67 -8.12 -11.64 -18.40
C LEU A 67 -7.91 -10.28 -17.71
N PHE A 68 -6.71 -9.74 -17.84
CA PHE A 68 -6.39 -8.41 -17.33
C PHE A 68 -7.30 -7.32 -17.94
N ALA A 69 -7.42 -7.29 -19.26
CA ALA A 69 -8.23 -6.29 -19.95
C ALA A 69 -9.74 -6.40 -19.59
N ARG A 70 -10.26 -7.61 -19.41
CA ARG A 70 -11.64 -7.81 -18.94
C ARG A 70 -11.89 -7.22 -17.56
N ILE A 71 -10.89 -7.27 -16.69
CA ILE A 71 -11.00 -6.83 -15.30
C ILE A 71 -10.71 -5.34 -15.18
N ALA A 72 -9.63 -4.87 -15.83
CA ALA A 72 -9.16 -3.50 -15.71
C ALA A 72 -9.93 -2.51 -16.59
N PHE A 73 -10.47 -2.97 -17.71
CA PHE A 73 -11.14 -2.14 -18.72
C PHE A 73 -12.45 -2.79 -19.22
N PRO A 74 -13.41 -3.10 -18.33
CA PRO A 74 -14.62 -3.84 -18.67
C PRO A 74 -15.49 -3.15 -19.71
N ASP A 75 -15.45 -1.82 -19.79
CA ASP A 75 -16.24 -1.03 -20.74
C ASP A 75 -15.59 -0.95 -22.14
N GLU A 76 -14.26 -1.09 -22.21
CA GLU A 76 -13.48 -0.99 -23.44
C GLU A 76 -13.24 -2.34 -24.09
N TRP A 77 -12.97 -3.38 -23.28
CA TRP A 77 -12.74 -4.72 -23.78
C TRP A 77 -14.04 -5.34 -24.34
N LYS A 78 -13.99 -5.79 -25.59
CA LYS A 78 -15.12 -6.45 -26.26
C LYS A 78 -14.64 -7.63 -27.09
N ARG A 79 -15.33 -8.75 -26.97
CA ARG A 79 -15.10 -9.85 -27.89
C ARG A 79 -15.79 -9.53 -29.21
N VAL A 80 -15.02 -9.44 -30.29
CA VAL A 80 -15.55 -9.26 -31.65
C VAL A 80 -15.64 -10.63 -32.34
N GLU A 81 -16.81 -10.95 -32.83
CA GLU A 81 -17.02 -12.22 -33.58
C GLU A 81 -16.25 -12.19 -34.91
N GLY A 82 -15.57 -13.30 -35.24
CA GLY A 82 -14.72 -13.40 -36.42
C GLY A 82 -13.30 -12.86 -36.27
N GLU A 83 -12.97 -12.24 -35.15
CA GLU A 83 -11.61 -11.84 -34.84
C GLU A 83 -10.90 -12.81 -33.88
N GLU A 84 -9.58 -12.75 -33.86
CA GLU A 84 -8.73 -13.46 -32.91
C GLU A 84 -9.12 -13.09 -31.48
N TRP A 85 -9.35 -14.06 -30.62
CA TRP A 85 -9.88 -13.88 -29.25
C TRP A 85 -9.04 -12.97 -28.35
N TRP A 86 -7.76 -12.82 -28.62
CA TRP A 86 -6.81 -11.99 -27.87
C TRP A 86 -6.71 -10.55 -28.39
N LYS A 87 -7.18 -10.27 -29.63
CA LYS A 87 -6.92 -9.02 -30.35
C LYS A 87 -7.40 -7.78 -29.59
N SER A 88 -8.67 -7.78 -29.16
CA SER A 88 -9.24 -6.66 -28.39
C SER A 88 -8.45 -6.34 -27.11
N ALA A 89 -7.95 -7.35 -26.41
CA ALA A 89 -7.13 -7.12 -25.21
C ALA A 89 -5.80 -6.42 -25.53
N TYR A 90 -5.14 -6.82 -26.61
CA TYR A 90 -3.92 -6.16 -27.07
C TYR A 90 -4.19 -4.72 -27.54
N GLU A 91 -5.29 -4.48 -28.24
CA GLU A 91 -5.69 -3.14 -28.65
C GLU A 91 -5.94 -2.22 -27.45
N VAL A 92 -6.70 -2.67 -26.45
CA VAL A 92 -6.93 -1.94 -25.19
C VAL A 92 -5.62 -1.68 -24.46
N CYS A 93 -4.81 -2.71 -24.22
CA CYS A 93 -3.54 -2.53 -23.52
C CYS A 93 -2.57 -1.61 -24.29
N THR A 94 -2.60 -1.61 -25.62
CA THR A 94 -1.81 -0.70 -26.45
C THR A 94 -2.31 0.75 -26.32
N ALA A 95 -3.62 0.96 -26.33
CA ALA A 95 -4.22 2.28 -26.19
C ALA A 95 -3.88 2.94 -24.83
N HIS A 96 -3.67 2.12 -23.81
CA HIS A 96 -3.26 2.58 -22.47
C HIS A 96 -1.74 2.50 -22.23
N ASP A 97 -0.94 2.29 -23.25
CA ASP A 97 0.55 2.27 -23.19
C ASP A 97 1.15 1.22 -22.23
N LEU A 98 0.44 0.09 -22.07
CA LEU A 98 0.79 -0.95 -21.09
C LEU A 98 1.76 -2.02 -21.60
N LEU A 99 2.02 -2.10 -22.91
CA LEU A 99 2.76 -3.20 -23.52
C LEU A 99 4.26 -2.95 -23.72
N ASN A 100 4.79 -1.78 -23.35
CA ASN A 100 6.16 -1.38 -23.68
C ASN A 100 7.26 -2.32 -23.17
N ASN A 101 7.02 -3.03 -22.05
CA ASN A 101 7.98 -3.96 -21.46
C ASN A 101 7.53 -5.43 -21.61
N ILE A 102 6.55 -5.69 -22.47
CA ILE A 102 6.08 -7.05 -22.74
C ILE A 102 6.68 -7.50 -24.07
N THR A 103 7.66 -8.40 -23.97
CA THR A 103 8.41 -8.90 -25.09
C THR A 103 8.14 -10.41 -25.28
N GLY A 104 8.36 -10.93 -26.48
CA GLY A 104 8.13 -12.35 -26.76
C GLY A 104 6.77 -12.67 -27.38
N SER A 105 6.58 -13.93 -27.69
CA SER A 105 5.40 -14.43 -28.41
C SER A 105 4.15 -14.44 -27.51
N ARG A 106 3.00 -14.13 -28.08
CA ARG A 106 1.70 -14.19 -27.41
C ARG A 106 1.37 -15.56 -26.83
N SER A 107 1.86 -16.63 -27.45
CA SER A 107 1.63 -18.02 -27.03
C SER A 107 2.58 -18.51 -25.94
N GLU A 108 3.67 -17.78 -25.68
CA GLU A 108 4.60 -18.11 -24.61
C GLU A 108 4.05 -17.75 -23.24
N ALA A 109 4.55 -18.45 -22.20
CA ALA A 109 4.16 -18.18 -20.82
C ALA A 109 4.48 -16.73 -20.42
N MET A 110 3.56 -16.07 -19.72
CA MET A 110 3.75 -14.72 -19.19
C MET A 110 4.69 -14.75 -17.99
N PRO A 111 5.88 -14.10 -18.05
CA PRO A 111 6.79 -14.05 -16.92
C PRO A 111 6.30 -13.11 -15.81
N ARG A 112 6.64 -13.41 -14.55
CA ARG A 112 6.25 -12.57 -13.41
C ARG A 112 6.80 -11.16 -13.49
N GLY A 113 8.02 -10.98 -14.02
CA GLY A 113 8.61 -9.65 -14.22
C GLY A 113 7.83 -8.79 -15.21
N GLU A 114 7.34 -9.39 -16.31
CA GLU A 114 6.49 -8.67 -17.26
C GLU A 114 5.12 -8.31 -16.65
N ILE A 115 4.57 -9.15 -15.77
CA ILE A 115 3.35 -8.82 -15.02
C ILE A 115 3.60 -7.65 -14.08
N ALA A 116 4.73 -7.64 -13.37
CA ALA A 116 5.09 -6.51 -12.52
C ALA A 116 5.19 -5.20 -13.33
N ALA A 117 5.84 -5.23 -14.50
CA ALA A 117 5.95 -4.08 -15.38
C ALA A 117 4.60 -3.60 -15.94
N LEU A 118 3.69 -4.52 -16.26
CA LEU A 118 2.31 -4.19 -16.64
C LEU A 118 1.56 -3.48 -15.51
N LEU A 119 1.64 -4.02 -14.29
CA LEU A 119 0.96 -3.49 -13.10
C LEU A 119 1.55 -2.14 -12.68
N GLU A 120 2.87 -1.94 -12.72
CA GLU A 120 3.52 -0.65 -12.48
C GLU A 120 2.91 0.45 -13.37
N ARG A 121 2.82 0.20 -14.68
CA ARG A 121 2.23 1.14 -15.64
C ARG A 121 0.76 1.38 -15.37
N PHE A 122 0.01 0.33 -15.13
CA PHE A 122 -1.41 0.42 -14.82
C PHE A 122 -1.67 1.21 -13.54
N CYS A 123 -0.85 1.02 -12.52
CA CYS A 123 -0.98 1.71 -11.23
C CYS A 123 -0.31 3.08 -11.18
N SER A 124 0.32 3.55 -12.27
CA SER A 124 1.09 4.81 -12.27
C SER A 124 0.27 6.05 -11.89
N GLY A 125 -1.06 6.00 -12.04
CA GLY A 125 -1.99 7.04 -11.60
C GLY A 125 -2.65 6.78 -10.24
N TRP A 126 -2.29 5.70 -9.56
CA TRP A 126 -2.84 5.39 -8.25
C TRP A 126 -2.10 6.19 -7.19
N GLY A 127 -2.84 6.97 -6.40
CA GLY A 127 -2.30 7.57 -5.19
C GLY A 127 -1.90 6.49 -4.17
N GLY A 128 -1.03 6.85 -3.23
CA GLY A 128 -0.68 5.96 -2.13
C GLY A 128 0.38 4.92 -2.48
N VAL A 129 1.43 5.30 -3.23
CA VAL A 129 2.71 4.57 -3.12
C VAL A 129 3.24 4.88 -1.73
N HIS A 130 2.79 4.07 -0.77
CA HIS A 130 3.35 4.08 0.56
C HIS A 130 4.73 3.46 0.43
N GLU A 131 5.76 4.27 0.61
CA GLU A 131 7.11 3.78 0.69
C GLU A 131 7.15 2.77 1.85
N ARG A 132 7.47 1.52 1.52
CA ARG A 132 7.74 0.55 2.56
C ARG A 132 9.04 0.97 3.21
N ALA A 133 8.96 1.42 4.45
CA ALA A 133 10.11 1.83 5.23
C ALA A 133 11.12 0.69 5.49
N ASP A 134 10.76 -0.56 5.14
CA ASP A 134 11.61 -1.75 5.26
C ASP A 134 12.69 -1.85 4.17
N ALA A 135 12.61 -1.02 3.10
CA ALA A 135 13.52 -1.16 1.95
C ALA A 135 14.37 0.09 1.65
N ALA A 136 14.06 1.22 2.24
CA ALA A 136 14.82 2.45 1.97
C ALA A 136 14.80 3.30 3.23
N GLU A 137 15.89 3.91 3.58
CA GLU A 137 15.95 5.08 4.45
C GLU A 137 16.02 4.86 5.97
N GLN A 138 16.73 3.84 6.43
CA GLN A 138 17.45 4.05 7.68
C GLN A 138 18.69 4.88 7.38
N TYR A 139 18.66 6.14 7.75
CA TYR A 139 19.86 6.97 7.71
C TYR A 139 20.94 6.32 8.56
N VAL A 140 22.11 6.11 8.00
CA VAL A 140 23.30 5.75 8.77
C VAL A 140 24.04 7.05 9.06
N ILE A 141 24.23 7.38 10.37
CA ILE A 141 24.94 8.57 10.73
C ILE A 141 26.44 8.28 10.69
N ASN A 142 27.11 8.96 9.77
CA ASN A 142 28.56 9.00 9.74
C ASN A 142 29.07 10.11 10.65
N TRP A 143 29.34 9.78 11.92
CA TRP A 143 29.80 10.72 12.94
C TRP A 143 31.12 11.42 12.59
N LYS A 144 32.00 10.74 11.81
CA LYS A 144 33.28 11.31 11.42
C LYS A 144 33.13 12.41 10.38
N GLU A 145 32.19 12.21 9.47
CA GLU A 145 31.93 13.13 8.36
C GLU A 145 30.80 14.10 8.66
N GLN A 146 30.17 14.00 9.84
CA GLN A 146 29.03 14.82 10.30
C GLN A 146 27.92 14.90 9.23
N ARG A 147 27.61 13.75 8.64
CA ARG A 147 26.56 13.63 7.62
C ARG A 147 25.71 12.40 7.83
N MET A 148 24.47 12.48 7.36
CA MET A 148 23.63 11.30 7.18
C MET A 148 23.95 10.65 5.84
N GLU A 149 24.13 9.36 5.86
CA GLU A 149 24.35 8.56 4.67
C GLU A 149 23.11 7.68 4.43
N PHE A 150 22.63 7.66 3.21
CA PHE A 150 21.63 6.69 2.83
C PHE A 150 22.33 5.36 2.57
N PRO A 151 21.84 4.23 3.12
CA PRO A 151 22.36 2.93 2.76
C PRO A 151 22.21 2.75 1.25
N GLU A 152 23.13 1.98 0.66
CA GLU A 152 22.99 1.58 -0.74
C GLU A 152 21.62 0.93 -0.94
N TRP A 153 20.89 1.45 -1.93
CA TRP A 153 19.58 0.94 -2.27
C TRP A 153 19.64 -0.57 -2.57
N GLN A 154 18.81 -1.35 -1.90
CA GLN A 154 18.68 -2.78 -2.14
C GLN A 154 17.31 -3.08 -2.74
N PRO A 155 17.22 -3.94 -3.78
CA PRO A 155 15.94 -4.37 -4.31
C PRO A 155 15.18 -5.18 -3.26
N LEU A 156 13.85 -5.04 -3.23
CA LEU A 156 12.96 -5.79 -2.32
C LEU A 156 13.20 -7.32 -2.38
N PHE A 157 13.59 -7.81 -3.57
CA PHE A 157 14.02 -9.19 -3.81
C PHE A 157 15.32 -9.18 -4.59
N SER A 158 16.36 -9.84 -4.07
CA SER A 158 17.70 -9.85 -4.66
C SER A 158 17.76 -10.41 -6.08
N ASP A 159 16.82 -11.30 -6.43
CA ASP A 159 16.70 -11.91 -7.76
C ASP A 159 15.85 -11.10 -8.76
N ALA A 160 15.38 -9.92 -8.35
CA ALA A 160 14.50 -9.08 -9.17
C ALA A 160 15.07 -7.68 -9.45
N ALA A 161 16.38 -7.50 -9.40
CA ALA A 161 17.04 -6.21 -9.60
C ALA A 161 16.70 -5.55 -10.95
N GLU A 162 16.52 -6.33 -12.02
CA GLU A 162 16.11 -5.84 -13.34
C GLU A 162 14.70 -5.23 -13.34
N TYR A 163 13.81 -5.71 -12.46
CA TYR A 163 12.41 -5.28 -12.34
C TYR A 163 12.14 -4.53 -11.03
N TRP A 164 13.15 -3.98 -10.40
CA TRP A 164 13.06 -3.47 -9.04
C TRP A 164 11.89 -2.50 -8.81
N SER A 165 11.74 -1.48 -9.68
CA SER A 165 10.67 -0.49 -9.53
C SER A 165 9.29 -1.11 -9.75
N SER A 166 9.17 -1.93 -10.78
CA SER A 166 7.92 -2.64 -11.10
C SER A 166 7.49 -3.57 -9.97
N VAL A 167 8.44 -4.28 -9.40
CA VAL A 167 8.20 -5.20 -8.29
C VAL A 167 7.86 -4.44 -7.02
N LEU A 168 8.59 -3.37 -6.71
CA LEU A 168 8.34 -2.51 -5.55
C LEU A 168 6.93 -1.90 -5.61
N ILE A 169 6.57 -1.28 -6.73
CA ILE A 169 5.24 -0.66 -6.91
C ILE A 169 4.13 -1.72 -6.81
N SER A 170 4.29 -2.84 -7.50
CA SER A 170 3.28 -3.91 -7.48
C SER A 170 3.10 -4.55 -6.10
N ALA A 171 4.20 -4.68 -5.34
CA ALA A 171 4.17 -5.18 -3.97
C ALA A 171 3.57 -4.16 -3.00
N ASN A 172 3.93 -2.89 -3.11
CA ASN A 172 3.36 -1.81 -2.30
C ASN A 172 1.86 -1.64 -2.54
N GLN A 173 1.39 -1.94 -3.74
CA GLN A 173 -0.05 -1.99 -4.03
C GLN A 173 -0.70 -3.32 -3.61
N GLY A 174 0.05 -4.25 -2.98
CA GLY A 174 -0.50 -5.54 -2.54
C GLY A 174 -0.94 -6.47 -3.68
N LEU A 175 -0.55 -6.19 -4.91
CA LEU A 175 -0.93 -6.97 -6.10
C LEU A 175 -0.03 -8.19 -6.30
N LEU A 176 1.27 -8.03 -6.09
CA LEU A 176 2.27 -9.09 -6.15
C LEU A 176 2.92 -9.32 -4.79
N THR A 177 3.30 -10.57 -4.54
CA THR A 177 4.05 -10.98 -3.34
C THR A 177 5.21 -11.86 -3.77
N GLY A 178 6.29 -11.92 -2.99
CA GLY A 178 7.34 -12.91 -3.19
C GLY A 178 6.89 -14.33 -2.87
N TYR A 179 7.78 -15.29 -3.13
CA TYR A 179 7.59 -16.67 -2.71
C TYR A 179 8.03 -16.87 -1.25
N PRO A 180 7.58 -17.95 -0.58
CA PRO A 180 7.98 -18.23 0.80
C PRO A 180 9.49 -18.41 1.01
N ASP A 181 10.24 -18.69 -0.05
CA ASP A 181 11.70 -18.80 -0.05
C ASP A 181 12.42 -17.44 -0.14
N GLY A 182 11.68 -16.33 -0.11
CA GLY A 182 12.21 -14.97 -0.19
C GLY A 182 12.58 -14.50 -1.61
N SER A 183 12.28 -15.31 -2.64
CA SER A 183 12.54 -14.94 -4.04
C SER A 183 11.32 -14.35 -4.73
N PHE A 184 11.52 -13.63 -5.83
CA PHE A 184 10.46 -13.15 -6.72
C PHE A 184 10.30 -14.00 -7.98
N LYS A 185 11.39 -14.54 -8.51
CA LYS A 185 11.46 -15.36 -9.74
C LYS A 185 10.91 -14.64 -10.98
N PRO A 186 11.50 -13.50 -11.38
CA PRO A 186 10.95 -12.64 -12.45
C PRO A 186 10.81 -13.35 -13.79
N GLY A 187 11.72 -14.27 -14.13
CA GLY A 187 11.68 -15.06 -15.37
C GLY A 187 10.72 -16.25 -15.35
N LYS A 188 10.13 -16.60 -14.19
CA LYS A 188 9.22 -17.74 -14.09
C LYS A 188 7.88 -17.41 -14.75
N GLY A 189 7.40 -18.27 -15.64
CA GLY A 189 6.04 -18.22 -16.18
C GLY A 189 5.01 -18.40 -15.07
N VAL A 190 3.98 -17.56 -15.05
CA VAL A 190 2.92 -17.59 -14.05
C VAL A 190 1.93 -18.70 -14.37
N THR A 191 1.51 -19.45 -13.35
CA THR A 191 0.46 -20.46 -13.49
C THR A 191 -0.94 -19.81 -13.52
N ARG A 192 -1.95 -20.57 -13.96
CA ARG A 192 -3.34 -20.09 -13.98
C ARG A 192 -3.86 -19.76 -12.56
N ALA A 193 -3.45 -20.52 -11.56
CA ALA A 193 -3.79 -20.24 -10.17
C ALA A 193 -3.09 -18.94 -9.66
N GLU A 194 -1.81 -18.75 -9.97
CA GLU A 194 -1.09 -17.51 -9.63
C GLU A 194 -1.69 -16.30 -10.36
N ALA A 195 -2.05 -16.44 -11.64
CA ALA A 195 -2.73 -15.40 -12.41
C ALA A 195 -4.09 -15.03 -11.79
N ALA A 196 -4.90 -16.04 -11.41
CA ALA A 196 -6.16 -15.79 -10.71
C ALA A 196 -5.96 -15.03 -9.40
N ALA A 197 -4.94 -15.38 -8.61
CA ALA A 197 -4.65 -14.67 -7.37
C ALA A 197 -4.27 -13.19 -7.59
N ILE A 198 -3.45 -12.91 -8.59
CA ILE A 198 -3.05 -11.54 -8.96
C ILE A 198 -4.27 -10.74 -9.43
N LEU A 199 -5.03 -11.31 -10.36
CA LEU A 199 -6.17 -10.63 -10.97
C LEU A 199 -7.35 -10.47 -10.01
N ALA A 200 -7.55 -11.39 -9.06
CA ALA A 200 -8.55 -11.25 -8.01
C ALA A 200 -8.22 -10.10 -7.07
N ARG A 201 -6.95 -9.94 -6.69
CA ARG A 201 -6.50 -8.77 -5.90
C ARG A 201 -6.71 -7.47 -6.66
N LEU A 202 -6.35 -7.44 -7.95
CA LEU A 202 -6.58 -6.29 -8.80
C LEU A 202 -8.06 -5.90 -8.84
N LYS A 203 -8.95 -6.86 -9.18
CA LYS A 203 -10.40 -6.63 -9.23
C LYS A 203 -10.96 -6.12 -7.89
N ALA A 204 -10.55 -6.74 -6.79
CA ALA A 204 -11.01 -6.34 -5.47
C ALA A 204 -10.58 -4.92 -5.11
N GLN A 205 -9.35 -4.53 -5.44
CA GLN A 205 -8.89 -3.15 -5.23
C GLN A 205 -9.63 -2.16 -6.12
N LEU A 206 -9.85 -2.47 -7.40
CA LEU A 206 -10.63 -1.60 -8.29
C LEU A 206 -12.04 -1.36 -7.73
N VAL A 207 -12.69 -2.40 -7.22
CA VAL A 207 -14.02 -2.28 -6.58
C VAL A 207 -13.98 -1.39 -5.34
N LEU A 208 -12.95 -1.53 -4.48
CA LEU A 208 -12.83 -0.70 -3.28
C LEU A 208 -12.49 0.75 -3.62
N ARG A 209 -11.65 0.99 -4.62
CA ARG A 209 -11.31 2.34 -5.13
C ARG A 209 -12.54 3.02 -5.71
N GLU A 210 -13.25 2.38 -6.63
CA GLU A 210 -14.40 2.95 -7.30
C GLU A 210 -15.57 3.23 -6.35
N LYS A 211 -15.92 2.24 -5.50
CA LYS A 211 -17.11 2.34 -4.64
C LYS A 211 -16.89 3.12 -3.37
N LYS A 212 -15.66 3.20 -2.86
CA LYS A 212 -15.36 3.74 -1.53
C LYS A 212 -14.22 4.76 -1.51
N GLY A 213 -13.57 5.03 -2.65
CA GLY A 213 -12.41 5.91 -2.70
C GLY A 213 -11.25 5.42 -1.83
N CYS A 214 -11.12 4.09 -1.67
CA CYS A 214 -10.11 3.51 -0.81
C CYS A 214 -8.80 3.27 -1.55
N GLU A 215 -7.68 3.48 -0.86
CA GLU A 215 -6.33 3.16 -1.31
C GLU A 215 -5.73 2.09 -0.40
N TYR A 216 -5.03 1.15 -1.00
CA TYR A 216 -4.37 0.07 -0.26
C TYR A 216 -3.15 0.60 0.50
N VAL A 217 -3.00 0.21 1.76
CA VAL A 217 -1.84 0.51 2.61
C VAL A 217 -0.99 -0.74 2.80
N CYS A 218 -1.54 -1.78 3.41
CA CYS A 218 -0.83 -3.04 3.64
C CYS A 218 -1.78 -4.20 3.93
N THR A 219 -1.23 -5.40 4.09
CA THR A 219 -1.95 -6.57 4.56
C THR A 219 -1.72 -6.77 6.06
N VAL A 220 -2.80 -6.90 6.82
CA VAL A 220 -2.81 -7.18 8.26
C VAL A 220 -3.50 -8.52 8.48
N GLY A 221 -2.73 -9.58 8.67
CA GLY A 221 -3.28 -10.94 8.73
C GLY A 221 -3.96 -11.34 7.42
N GLU A 222 -5.26 -11.60 7.48
CA GLU A 222 -6.08 -11.94 6.31
C GLU A 222 -6.75 -10.73 5.67
N TYR A 223 -6.63 -9.54 6.25
CA TYR A 223 -7.34 -8.32 5.85
C TYR A 223 -6.43 -7.32 5.17
N TRP A 224 -7.03 -6.45 4.38
CA TRP A 224 -6.36 -5.28 3.82
C TRP A 224 -6.63 -4.05 4.69
N LEU A 225 -5.57 -3.38 5.09
CA LEU A 225 -5.65 -2.03 5.60
C LEU A 225 -5.77 -1.08 4.41
N MET A 226 -6.85 -0.33 4.40
CA MET A 226 -7.15 0.65 3.35
C MET A 226 -7.25 2.03 3.98
N GLN A 227 -6.69 3.02 3.30
CA GLN A 227 -6.90 4.42 3.56
C GLN A 227 -8.09 4.90 2.73
N TYR A 228 -8.92 5.77 3.28
CA TYR A 228 -10.01 6.43 2.55
C TYR A 228 -10.09 7.90 2.93
N ALA A 229 -10.53 8.72 1.95
CA ALA A 229 -10.81 10.13 2.18
C ALA A 229 -12.33 10.36 2.10
N ASP A 230 -12.88 11.08 3.08
CA ASP A 230 -14.29 11.47 3.10
C ASP A 230 -14.44 12.90 3.63
N SER A 231 -14.94 13.80 2.77
CA SER A 231 -15.38 15.15 3.13
C SER A 231 -14.38 15.93 4.01
N GLY A 232 -13.08 15.86 3.70
CA GLY A 232 -12.01 16.52 4.46
C GLY A 232 -11.53 15.73 5.68
N SER A 233 -11.87 14.46 5.76
CA SER A 233 -11.35 13.51 6.74
C SER A 233 -10.57 12.42 6.02
N VAL A 234 -9.57 11.86 6.69
CA VAL A 234 -8.83 10.67 6.24
C VAL A 234 -8.99 9.59 7.29
N GLY A 235 -9.30 8.38 6.86
CA GLY A 235 -9.48 7.25 7.76
C GLY A 235 -8.70 6.03 7.33
N LEU A 236 -8.44 5.16 8.29
CA LEU A 236 -7.90 3.82 8.10
C LEU A 236 -8.94 2.78 8.50
N ALA A 237 -9.09 1.76 7.69
CA ALA A 237 -10.02 0.67 7.96
C ALA A 237 -9.51 -0.66 7.40
N LEU A 238 -9.83 -1.75 8.09
CA LEU A 238 -9.56 -3.11 7.63
C LEU A 238 -10.76 -3.63 6.83
N TYR A 239 -10.46 -4.19 5.68
CA TYR A 239 -11.43 -4.83 4.79
C TYR A 239 -11.05 -6.27 4.48
N GLU A 240 -12.05 -7.11 4.37
CA GLU A 240 -11.90 -8.44 3.78
C GLU A 240 -11.63 -8.31 2.27
N PRO A 241 -10.52 -8.84 1.74
CA PRO A 241 -10.04 -8.51 0.39
C PRO A 241 -11.06 -8.75 -0.72
N LEU A 242 -11.61 -9.96 -0.82
CA LEU A 242 -12.44 -10.35 -1.96
C LEU A 242 -13.90 -9.90 -1.84
N THR A 243 -14.41 -9.70 -0.63
CA THR A 243 -15.79 -9.26 -0.41
C THR A 243 -15.94 -7.75 -0.27
N GLY A 244 -14.85 -7.05 0.06
CA GLY A 244 -14.86 -5.63 0.39
C GLY A 244 -15.67 -5.31 1.64
N LYS A 245 -15.90 -6.31 2.52
CA LYS A 245 -16.61 -6.13 3.79
C LYS A 245 -15.71 -5.39 4.77
N LEU A 246 -16.23 -4.33 5.37
CA LEU A 246 -15.58 -3.63 6.45
C LEU A 246 -15.49 -4.54 7.69
N VAL A 247 -14.28 -4.72 8.20
CA VAL A 247 -13.99 -5.52 9.40
C VAL A 247 -13.80 -4.64 10.62
N GLN A 248 -13.00 -3.58 10.48
CA GLN A 248 -12.67 -2.67 11.56
C GLN A 248 -12.42 -1.26 11.03
N THR A 249 -12.96 -0.24 11.68
CA THR A 249 -12.46 1.13 11.53
C THR A 249 -11.29 1.29 12.49
N VAL A 250 -10.12 1.63 11.96
CA VAL A 250 -8.88 1.71 12.73
C VAL A 250 -8.70 3.09 13.31
N GLY A 251 -8.78 4.12 12.48
CA GLY A 251 -8.63 5.50 12.89
C GLY A 251 -9.31 6.46 11.93
N LEU A 252 -9.58 7.67 12.41
CA LEU A 252 -10.14 8.77 11.63
C LEU A 252 -9.45 10.07 12.03
N TRP A 253 -8.90 10.75 11.05
CA TRP A 253 -8.36 12.10 11.21
C TRP A 253 -9.22 13.10 10.43
N LYS A 254 -9.44 14.29 11.02
CA LYS A 254 -10.15 15.37 10.36
C LYS A 254 -9.19 16.50 10.05
N ALA A 255 -9.13 16.90 8.79
CA ALA A 255 -8.34 18.04 8.39
C ALA A 255 -8.85 19.32 9.08
N ALA A 256 -7.94 20.17 9.55
CA ALA A 256 -8.27 21.53 9.94
C ALA A 256 -8.77 22.33 8.72
N GLN A 257 -9.66 23.31 8.94
CA GLN A 257 -10.14 24.15 7.84
C GLN A 257 -8.97 24.84 7.12
N GLY A 258 -8.91 24.67 5.82
CA GLY A 258 -7.88 25.31 4.97
C GLY A 258 -6.72 24.41 4.53
N VAL A 259 -6.64 23.19 5.05
CA VAL A 259 -5.66 22.21 4.60
C VAL A 259 -6.25 21.43 3.43
N SER A 260 -5.90 21.80 2.21
CA SER A 260 -6.36 21.10 1.01
C SER A 260 -5.35 20.04 0.57
N GLY A 261 -5.82 18.81 0.39
CA GLY A 261 -5.35 17.97 -0.70
C GLY A 261 -4.08 17.15 -0.52
N TYR A 262 -3.49 17.02 0.67
CA TYR A 262 -2.37 16.10 0.84
C TYR A 262 -2.81 14.77 1.42
N ALA A 263 -2.42 13.70 0.73
CA ALA A 263 -2.56 12.34 1.22
C ALA A 263 -2.02 12.26 2.65
N ALA A 264 -2.75 11.60 3.53
CA ALA A 264 -2.17 11.17 4.78
C ALA A 264 -1.05 10.20 4.43
N PHE A 265 0.19 10.58 4.72
CA PHE A 265 1.31 9.66 4.62
C PHE A 265 1.27 8.79 5.85
N ASP A 266 0.57 7.66 5.76
CA ASP A 266 0.75 6.63 6.76
C ASP A 266 1.93 5.79 6.31
N ARG A 267 2.91 5.67 7.18
CA ARG A 267 4.10 4.84 6.97
C ARG A 267 3.84 3.45 7.52
N LEU A 268 4.53 2.47 6.98
CA LEU A 268 4.49 1.09 7.40
C LEU A 268 5.89 0.62 7.73
N LEU A 269 6.08 0.09 8.94
CA LEU A 269 7.28 -0.64 9.32
C LEU A 269 6.92 -2.11 9.56
N SER A 270 7.63 -3.00 8.89
CA SER A 270 7.59 -4.44 9.14
C SER A 270 8.94 -4.84 9.71
N GLY A 271 8.99 -5.07 11.02
CA GLY A 271 10.20 -5.48 11.72
C GLY A 271 10.04 -6.84 12.41
N SER A 272 11.11 -7.29 13.09
CA SER A 272 11.10 -8.50 13.94
C SER A 272 10.03 -8.46 15.03
N ASP A 273 9.66 -7.25 15.48
CA ASP A 273 8.71 -7.02 16.59
C ASP A 273 7.26 -6.87 16.14
N GLY A 274 6.99 -7.00 14.84
CA GLY A 274 5.65 -6.93 14.29
C GLY A 274 5.48 -5.89 13.19
N ILE A 275 4.22 -5.65 12.81
CA ILE A 275 3.84 -4.64 11.83
C ILE A 275 3.33 -3.42 12.59
N TYR A 276 3.90 -2.26 12.28
CA TYR A 276 3.46 -0.96 12.75
C TYR A 276 2.95 -0.13 11.57
N VAL A 277 1.90 0.63 11.81
CA VAL A 277 1.36 1.60 10.85
C VAL A 277 1.24 2.93 11.59
N TRP A 278 1.77 4.01 11.02
CA TRP A 278 1.69 5.33 11.64
C TRP A 278 1.52 6.44 10.62
N GLY A 279 1.05 7.57 11.09
CA GLY A 279 0.79 8.76 10.29
C GLY A 279 -0.17 9.70 10.97
N ARG A 280 -1.02 10.36 10.21
CA ARG A 280 -2.00 11.35 10.72
C ARG A 280 -3.04 10.77 11.65
N THR A 281 -3.36 9.50 11.52
CA THR A 281 -4.37 8.84 12.35
C THR A 281 -3.81 8.29 13.66
N GLY A 282 -2.48 8.30 13.82
CA GLY A 282 -1.80 7.80 15.00
C GLY A 282 -0.74 6.73 14.72
N LEU A 283 -0.33 6.03 15.76
CA LEU A 283 0.55 4.85 15.70
C LEU A 283 -0.23 3.62 16.12
N TYR A 284 -0.16 2.58 15.31
CA TYR A 284 -0.84 1.31 15.52
C TYR A 284 0.16 0.16 15.46
N LYS A 285 -0.06 -0.86 16.28
CA LYS A 285 0.67 -2.14 16.27
C LYS A 285 -0.28 -3.25 15.87
N ARG A 286 0.20 -4.17 15.05
CA ARG A 286 -0.55 -5.37 14.72
C ARG A 286 -0.71 -6.28 15.95
N SER A 287 -1.96 -6.71 16.19
CA SER A 287 -2.33 -7.71 17.19
C SER A 287 -3.18 -8.78 16.49
N GLY A 288 -2.55 -9.89 16.09
CA GLY A 288 -3.22 -10.92 15.29
C GLY A 288 -3.70 -10.38 13.93
N ASN A 289 -5.02 -10.40 13.71
CA ASN A 289 -5.68 -9.90 12.51
C ASN A 289 -6.26 -8.47 12.67
N THR A 290 -5.90 -7.77 13.74
CA THR A 290 -6.37 -6.42 14.04
C THR A 290 -5.20 -5.45 14.24
N LEU A 291 -5.51 -4.16 14.32
CA LEU A 291 -4.57 -3.11 14.71
C LEU A 291 -5.02 -2.50 16.04
N GLU A 292 -4.08 -2.43 16.97
CA GLU A 292 -4.24 -1.79 18.26
C GLU A 292 -3.58 -0.41 18.22
N GLN A 293 -4.32 0.63 18.65
CA GLN A 293 -3.79 1.99 18.68
C GLN A 293 -2.88 2.18 19.90
N ILE A 294 -1.64 2.58 19.65
CA ILE A 294 -0.64 2.91 20.67
C ILE A 294 -0.64 4.40 20.95
N VAL A 295 -0.68 5.22 19.90
CA VAL A 295 -0.72 6.69 19.98
C VAL A 295 -1.91 7.20 19.19
N ALA A 296 -2.73 8.07 19.79
CA ALA A 296 -3.97 8.58 19.20
C ALA A 296 -3.82 9.97 18.53
N GLU A 297 -2.61 10.46 18.37
CA GLU A 297 -2.30 11.72 17.69
C GLU A 297 -1.41 11.48 16.47
N PRO A 298 -1.31 12.43 15.54
CA PRO A 298 -0.44 12.29 14.39
C PRO A 298 1.02 12.01 14.78
N VAL A 299 1.60 10.97 14.21
CA VAL A 299 2.97 10.51 14.41
C VAL A 299 3.72 10.61 13.10
N LEU A 300 4.86 11.29 13.11
CA LEU A 300 5.71 11.42 11.95
C LEU A 300 6.74 10.29 11.87
N ASP A 301 7.34 9.96 13.02
CA ASP A 301 8.29 8.85 13.18
C ASP A 301 8.34 8.39 14.63
N PHE A 302 8.86 7.20 14.90
CA PHE A 302 8.95 6.65 16.24
C PHE A 302 10.11 5.66 16.40
N CYS A 303 10.57 5.47 17.63
CA CYS A 303 11.50 4.41 18.00
C CYS A 303 11.21 3.89 19.42
N TRP A 304 11.46 2.59 19.63
CA TRP A 304 11.40 1.99 20.94
C TRP A 304 12.74 2.16 21.67
N TYR A 305 12.68 2.60 22.93
CA TYR A 305 13.83 2.60 23.82
C TYR A 305 13.97 1.26 24.55
N ASP A 306 12.84 0.74 25.02
CA ASP A 306 12.68 -0.56 25.65
C ASP A 306 11.21 -1.03 25.47
N ASP A 307 10.85 -2.19 26.03
CA ASP A 307 9.50 -2.76 25.90
C ASP A 307 8.37 -1.86 26.45
N ASN A 308 8.69 -0.89 27.30
CA ASN A 308 7.74 -0.01 27.99
C ASN A 308 7.89 1.46 27.65
N THR A 309 8.89 1.85 26.87
CA THR A 309 9.20 3.24 26.56
C THR A 309 9.33 3.45 25.06
N LEU A 310 8.49 4.31 24.53
CA LEU A 310 8.45 4.73 23.13
C LEU A 310 8.78 6.21 23.03
N TYR A 311 9.66 6.58 22.11
CA TYR A 311 9.83 7.96 21.67
C TYR A 311 9.21 8.15 20.30
N TYR A 312 8.60 9.32 20.06
CA TYR A 312 8.02 9.64 18.76
C TYR A 312 8.03 11.13 18.46
N LEU A 313 7.99 11.47 17.20
CA LEU A 313 7.78 12.80 16.70
C LEU A 313 6.29 13.04 16.54
N SER A 314 5.72 13.98 17.29
CA SER A 314 4.34 14.41 17.09
C SER A 314 4.27 15.46 15.99
N TRP A 315 3.14 15.50 15.31
CA TRP A 315 2.90 16.37 14.17
C TRP A 315 1.64 17.21 14.42
N ASP A 316 1.76 18.52 14.23
CA ASP A 316 0.65 19.47 14.37
C ASP A 316 0.33 20.09 13.01
N ASP A 317 -0.74 19.64 12.36
CA ASP A 317 -1.19 20.14 11.07
C ASP A 317 -1.70 21.58 11.09
N THR A 318 -1.96 22.13 12.27
CA THR A 318 -2.40 23.53 12.42
C THR A 318 -1.22 24.49 12.29
N LYS A 319 0.00 23.99 12.45
CA LYS A 319 1.23 24.76 12.35
C LYS A 319 1.81 24.62 10.94
N GLN A 320 1.61 25.65 10.13
CA GLN A 320 2.25 25.74 8.81
C GLN A 320 3.70 26.19 8.97
N ILE A 321 4.62 25.38 8.42
CA ILE A 321 6.00 25.82 8.26
C ILE A 321 6.08 26.70 7.04
N PRO A 322 6.63 27.91 7.14
CA PRO A 322 6.98 28.69 5.96
C PRO A 322 7.97 27.86 5.13
N ALA A 323 7.59 27.50 3.92
CA ALA A 323 8.49 26.90 2.95
C ALA A 323 9.51 27.96 2.54
N TYR A 324 10.62 28.03 3.23
CA TYR A 324 11.57 29.14 3.04
C TYR A 324 12.31 29.09 1.70
N TYR A 325 12.27 28.08 0.89
CA TYR A 325 12.94 28.04 -0.44
C TYR A 325 12.54 26.88 -1.36
N CYS A 326 11.49 26.11 -1.07
CA CYS A 326 10.97 25.12 -2.03
C CYS A 326 9.57 25.49 -2.49
N SER A 327 9.43 25.80 -3.74
CA SER A 327 8.23 26.39 -4.35
C SER A 327 7.01 25.45 -4.46
N ALA A 328 7.00 24.27 -3.89
CA ALA A 328 5.90 23.32 -4.12
C ALA A 328 5.61 22.26 -3.08
N ALA A 329 6.37 22.09 -2.01
CA ALA A 329 6.10 20.97 -1.10
C ALA A 329 6.07 21.42 0.37
N TYR A 330 4.88 21.38 0.96
CA TYR A 330 4.75 21.36 2.41
C TYR A 330 5.15 19.96 2.88
N PHE A 331 6.37 19.81 3.39
CA PHE A 331 6.74 18.59 4.06
C PHE A 331 6.18 18.62 5.49
N PRO A 332 5.57 17.52 5.97
CA PRO A 332 5.22 17.40 7.35
C PRO A 332 6.51 17.51 8.20
N CYS A 333 6.48 18.29 9.24
CA CYS A 333 7.56 18.31 10.21
C CYS A 333 6.99 18.14 11.61
N ALA A 334 7.80 17.56 12.49
CA ALA A 334 7.41 17.39 13.87
C ALA A 334 7.24 18.73 14.57
N SER A 335 6.27 18.81 15.46
CA SER A 335 6.08 19.91 16.39
C SER A 335 6.82 19.65 17.70
N SER A 336 6.90 18.40 18.14
CA SER A 336 7.48 18.02 19.43
C SER A 336 8.09 16.62 19.40
N VAL A 337 9.12 16.45 20.22
CA VAL A 337 9.67 15.14 20.57
C VAL A 337 8.95 14.65 21.81
N MET A 338 8.34 13.50 21.73
CA MET A 338 7.47 12.93 22.74
C MET A 338 8.05 11.65 23.33
N LYS A 339 7.75 11.42 24.61
CA LYS A 339 7.96 10.15 25.32
C LYS A 339 6.62 9.57 25.72
N LEU A 340 6.42 8.29 25.49
CA LEU A 340 5.30 7.52 25.97
C LEU A 340 5.79 6.35 26.82
N GLU A 341 5.41 6.32 28.08
CA GLU A 341 5.70 5.23 29.00
C GLU A 341 4.46 4.36 29.21
N ASN A 342 4.66 3.04 29.27
CA ASN A 342 3.61 2.03 29.42
C ASN A 342 2.49 2.18 28.36
N PRO A 343 2.80 2.11 27.06
CA PRO A 343 1.81 2.20 26.00
C PRO A 343 0.70 1.14 26.20
N GLY A 344 -0.55 1.57 26.09
CA GLY A 344 -1.73 0.77 26.39
C GLY A 344 -2.42 1.26 27.67
N GLN A 345 -2.48 0.41 28.70
CA GLN A 345 -3.10 0.80 29.96
C GLN A 345 -2.17 1.66 30.84
N ASN A 346 -2.69 2.80 31.30
CA ASN A 346 -1.96 3.77 32.13
C ASN A 346 -0.75 4.44 31.44
N ALA A 347 -0.85 4.69 30.16
CA ALA A 347 0.16 5.38 29.38
C ALA A 347 0.43 6.78 29.93
N VAL A 348 1.71 7.10 30.21
CA VAL A 348 2.15 8.42 30.62
C VAL A 348 2.87 9.09 29.46
N ARG A 349 2.38 10.24 29.07
CA ARG A 349 2.87 11.02 27.94
C ARG A 349 3.60 12.26 28.42
N THR A 350 4.81 12.49 27.90
CA THR A 350 5.67 13.61 28.27
C THR A 350 6.26 14.25 27.02
N ILE A 351 6.22 15.60 26.95
CA ILE A 351 6.96 16.36 25.95
C ILE A 351 8.43 16.43 26.41
N LEU A 352 9.35 15.92 25.59
CA LEU A 352 10.77 15.97 25.84
C LEU A 352 11.42 17.21 25.29
N ALA A 353 11.01 17.68 24.14
CA ALA A 353 11.47 18.90 23.51
C ALA A 353 10.42 19.41 22.52
N GLU A 354 10.32 20.73 22.39
CA GLU A 354 9.53 21.38 21.37
C GLU A 354 10.45 21.97 20.32
N ARG A 355 9.99 21.97 19.08
CA ARG A 355 10.65 22.62 17.98
C ARG A 355 10.67 24.14 18.20
N ASP A 356 11.80 24.77 17.92
CA ASP A 356 11.85 26.23 17.81
C ASP A 356 11.23 26.65 16.46
N GLU A 357 10.03 27.22 16.51
CA GLU A 357 9.30 27.69 15.33
C GLU A 357 10.02 28.83 14.59
N SER A 358 10.96 29.52 15.24
CA SER A 358 11.77 30.56 14.63
C SER A 358 12.96 30.00 13.84
N SER A 359 13.33 28.73 14.06
CA SER A 359 14.41 28.08 13.32
C SER A 359 13.87 27.28 12.12
N PRO A 360 14.13 27.71 10.89
CA PRO A 360 13.74 26.95 9.69
C PRO A 360 14.52 25.65 9.55
N MET A 361 15.58 25.48 10.32
CA MET A 361 16.49 24.33 10.28
C MET A 361 15.99 23.12 11.09
N GLN A 362 15.04 23.32 12.04
CA GLN A 362 14.50 22.24 12.86
C GLN A 362 13.34 21.52 12.16
N ASN A 363 13.57 21.06 10.95
CA ASN A 363 12.60 20.24 10.23
C ASN A 363 12.83 18.76 10.56
N LEU A 364 12.33 18.32 11.73
CA LEU A 364 12.53 16.96 12.21
C LEU A 364 11.63 16.00 11.45
N THR A 365 12.22 14.92 10.94
CA THR A 365 11.54 13.86 10.20
C THR A 365 11.75 12.48 10.79
N ASP A 366 12.83 12.29 11.57
CA ASP A 366 13.27 10.99 12.06
C ASP A 366 13.69 11.08 13.52
N ILE A 367 13.49 9.99 14.28
CA ILE A 367 13.88 9.87 15.69
C ILE A 367 14.46 8.48 15.96
N TYR A 368 15.55 8.41 16.72
CA TYR A 368 16.18 7.13 17.06
C TYR A 368 16.97 7.22 18.35
N VAL A 369 17.28 6.07 18.94
CA VAL A 369 18.12 5.93 20.13
C VAL A 369 19.40 5.20 19.75
N GLU A 370 20.53 5.78 20.11
CA GLU A 370 21.83 5.17 19.93
C GLU A 370 22.65 5.30 21.22
N TYR A 371 23.21 4.20 21.71
CA TYR A 371 23.97 4.12 22.97
C TYR A 371 23.26 4.77 24.18
N GLY A 372 21.92 4.64 24.23
CA GLY A 372 21.12 5.21 25.32
C GLY A 372 20.85 6.72 25.21
N THR A 373 21.28 7.36 24.14
CA THR A 373 21.02 8.79 23.86
C THR A 373 19.94 8.89 22.77
N LEU A 374 18.99 9.79 22.98
CA LEU A 374 17.92 10.08 22.03
C LEU A 374 18.35 11.18 21.06
N TYR A 375 18.18 10.89 19.79
CA TYR A 375 18.48 11.81 18.70
C TYR A 375 17.23 12.06 17.86
N ALA A 376 17.13 13.29 17.34
CA ALA A 376 16.18 13.65 16.31
C ALA A 376 16.94 14.17 15.09
N ALA A 377 16.55 13.72 13.92
CA ALA A 377 17.18 14.10 12.68
C ALA A 377 16.16 14.74 11.73
N GLY A 378 16.65 15.54 10.81
CA GLY A 378 15.80 16.18 9.81
C GLY A 378 16.59 16.66 8.62
N SER A 379 15.88 17.21 7.65
CA SER A 379 16.47 17.79 6.46
C SER A 379 15.90 19.17 6.20
N TYR A 380 16.73 20.05 5.67
CA TYR A 380 16.30 21.36 5.21
C TYR A 380 16.88 21.67 3.84
N CYS A 381 16.22 22.53 3.10
CA CYS A 381 16.61 22.91 1.75
C CYS A 381 17.00 24.40 1.76
N MET A 382 18.23 24.72 1.37
CA MET A 382 18.72 26.09 1.25
C MET A 382 18.58 26.67 -0.17
N GLY A 383 18.18 25.86 -1.14
CA GLY A 383 18.01 26.26 -2.54
C GLY A 383 17.60 25.09 -3.43
N ILE A 384 17.41 25.36 -4.72
CA ILE A 384 17.05 24.32 -5.68
C ILE A 384 18.19 23.29 -5.81
N GLY A 385 17.97 22.08 -5.31
CA GLY A 385 18.92 20.97 -5.41
C GLY A 385 19.92 20.88 -4.25
N ASP A 386 19.77 21.65 -3.19
CA ASP A 386 20.69 21.70 -2.06
C ASP A 386 19.99 21.21 -0.77
N LEU A 387 20.00 19.89 -0.58
CA LEU A 387 19.41 19.24 0.60
C LEU A 387 20.48 19.04 1.68
N HIS A 388 20.26 19.62 2.83
CA HIS A 388 21.12 19.50 3.99
C HIS A 388 20.46 18.65 5.07
N ALA A 389 21.28 17.90 5.82
CA ALA A 389 20.85 17.14 6.98
C ALA A 389 21.17 17.90 8.27
N ALA A 390 20.32 17.76 9.26
CA ALA A 390 20.54 18.25 10.61
C ALA A 390 20.34 17.13 11.62
N LEU A 391 21.14 17.12 12.67
CA LEU A 391 21.06 16.15 13.76
C LEU A 391 21.09 16.87 15.11
N TYR A 392 20.18 16.48 15.99
CA TYR A 392 20.01 17.05 17.32
C TYR A 392 20.07 15.97 18.39
N GLU A 393 20.77 16.23 19.46
CA GLU A 393 20.62 15.51 20.74
C GLU A 393 19.37 16.07 21.46
N VAL A 394 18.51 15.17 21.92
CA VAL A 394 17.33 15.53 22.72
C VAL A 394 17.65 15.38 24.18
N LYS A 395 17.84 16.51 24.88
CA LYS A 395 18.24 16.52 26.27
C LYS A 395 17.73 17.76 27.01
N ASP A 396 17.36 17.57 28.29
CA ASP A 396 16.97 18.64 29.22
C ASP A 396 15.89 19.59 28.64
N GLY A 397 14.93 19.06 27.90
CA GLY A 397 13.86 19.85 27.31
C GLY A 397 14.23 20.60 26.03
N LYS A 398 15.38 20.30 25.42
CA LYS A 398 15.93 21.03 24.29
C LYS A 398 16.44 20.11 23.19
N LEU A 399 16.44 20.65 21.98
CA LEU A 399 17.15 20.14 20.81
C LEU A 399 18.50 20.84 20.73
N THR A 400 19.57 20.11 20.92
CA THR A 400 20.94 20.63 20.81
C THR A 400 21.53 20.16 19.48
N ALA A 401 21.81 21.07 18.58
CA ALA A 401 22.40 20.75 17.29
C ALA A 401 23.81 20.14 17.48
N LEU A 402 24.02 19.01 16.82
CA LEU A 402 25.31 18.34 16.71
C LEU A 402 25.99 18.68 15.38
N PHE A 403 25.20 18.78 14.32
CA PHE A 403 25.62 19.33 13.02
C PHE A 403 24.39 19.82 12.23
N GLY A 404 24.63 20.62 11.17
CA GLY A 404 23.61 21.09 10.24
C GLY A 404 22.98 22.44 10.55
N GLU A 405 23.21 23.02 11.73
CA GLU A 405 22.87 24.42 11.99
C GLU A 405 24.11 25.33 11.75
N TYR A 406 23.96 26.31 10.86
CA TYR A 406 24.93 27.37 10.61
C TYR A 406 24.30 28.74 10.87
#